data_9aceb7845c62c34daff1f521a0a739d3
#
_entry.id   9aceb7845c62c34daff1f521a0a739d3
#
_cell.length_a   1.000
_cell.length_b   1.000
_cell.length_c   1.000
_cell.angle_alpha   90.00
_cell.angle_beta   90.00
_cell.angle_gamma   90.00
#
_symmetry.space_group_name_H-M   'P 1'
#
loop_
_entity.id
_entity.type
_entity.pdbx_description
1 polymer ?
#
loop_
_entity_poly.entity_id
_entity_poly.type
_entity_poly.pdbx_seq_one_letter_code
_entity_poly.pdbx_strand_id
1 'polypeptide(L)'
;MEFSILLVGHGSRAEQGNVEIDAFAKQWQAHHPEWQIHVCFIEFSEVLLDAGFDLAAKKSKKVIVVPLILNAAGHVKMEIPEHLAQARKRHPDVEFIYARHLGASTGILSILKRSLQKTMAKIDMPDPKTTGVIVLGRGSSDKVANGEVAKIARWLWEETQHELVDIAFTGITFPRLESAVQRQVKLGMTQICILPYYLFTGTLIERIARQFANLQSLYPQVSFSLGKYFGFEPEIYAALDERVLELVDAKQEHMMECDGCHYRQIAQEHGHGHQH
;
A
#
# COMPACT_ATOMS: atom_id res chain seq x y z
N MET A 1 22.18 -18.32 5.20
CA MET A 1 21.19 -18.39 4.13
C MET A 1 21.76 -17.89 2.83
N GLU A 2 21.18 -18.37 1.73
CA GLU A 2 21.69 -18.04 0.40
C GLU A 2 21.15 -16.72 -0.16
N PHE A 3 20.22 -16.02 0.54
CA PHE A 3 19.61 -14.78 0.07
C PHE A 3 19.43 -13.72 1.17
N SER A 4 19.30 -12.47 0.77
CA SER A 4 18.83 -11.36 1.60
C SER A 4 17.58 -10.72 1.01
N ILE A 5 16.82 -10.01 1.85
CA ILE A 5 15.61 -9.28 1.48
C ILE A 5 15.90 -7.79 1.52
N LEU A 6 15.54 -7.08 0.46
CA LEU A 6 15.51 -5.63 0.44
C LEU A 6 14.07 -5.16 0.48
N LEU A 7 13.60 -4.75 1.65
CA LEU A 7 12.27 -4.17 1.85
C LEU A 7 12.30 -2.71 1.40
N VAL A 8 11.46 -2.37 0.43
CA VAL A 8 11.40 -1.03 -0.16
C VAL A 8 10.15 -0.31 0.33
N GLY A 9 10.33 0.66 1.22
CA GLY A 9 9.29 1.59 1.66
C GLY A 9 9.13 2.78 0.71
N HIS A 10 7.96 3.42 0.71
CA HIS A 10 7.77 4.65 -0.08
C HIS A 10 8.63 5.80 0.44
N GLY A 11 8.69 5.94 1.75
CA GLY A 11 9.22 7.11 2.44
C GLY A 11 8.15 8.18 2.70
N SER A 12 8.38 8.99 3.69
CA SER A 12 7.46 10.03 4.15
C SER A 12 8.21 11.29 4.60
N ARG A 13 7.65 12.47 4.27
CA ARG A 13 8.14 13.74 4.83
C ARG A 13 7.91 13.84 6.35
N ALA A 14 6.92 13.12 6.88
CA ALA A 14 6.76 12.94 8.30
C ALA A 14 7.67 11.80 8.77
N GLU A 15 8.68 12.13 9.53
CA GLU A 15 9.71 11.18 10.04
C GLU A 15 9.07 9.96 10.71
N GLN A 16 7.98 10.16 11.44
CA GLN A 16 7.25 9.08 12.11
C GLN A 16 6.83 7.95 11.15
N GLY A 17 6.52 8.27 9.89
CA GLY A 17 6.18 7.25 8.88
C GLY A 17 7.37 6.35 8.54
N ASN A 18 8.57 6.90 8.44
CA ASN A 18 9.79 6.12 8.20
C ASN A 18 10.16 5.28 9.43
N VAL A 19 10.02 5.85 10.63
CA VAL A 19 10.23 5.12 11.92
C VAL A 19 9.29 3.92 12.04
N GLU A 20 8.03 4.05 11.62
CA GLU A 20 7.09 2.91 11.62
C GLU A 20 7.51 1.81 10.65
N ILE A 21 8.00 2.15 9.45
CA ILE A 21 8.49 1.17 8.48
C ILE A 21 9.72 0.43 9.01
N ASP A 22 10.66 1.15 9.63
CA ASP A 22 11.84 0.53 10.27
C ASP A 22 11.44 -0.39 11.43
N ALA A 23 10.48 0.03 12.26
CA ALA A 23 9.95 -0.79 13.34
C ALA A 23 9.23 -2.04 12.80
N PHE A 24 8.45 -1.89 11.72
CA PHE A 24 7.81 -2.99 11.02
C PHE A 24 8.84 -4.01 10.50
N ALA A 25 9.89 -3.54 9.84
CA ALA A 25 10.96 -4.40 9.33
C ALA A 25 11.70 -5.15 10.46
N LYS A 26 11.96 -4.49 11.58
CA LYS A 26 12.54 -5.13 12.77
C LYS A 26 11.64 -6.22 13.35
N GLN A 27 10.33 -5.98 13.39
CA GLN A 27 9.38 -6.99 13.84
C GLN A 27 9.29 -8.14 12.84
N TRP A 28 9.30 -7.86 11.54
CA TRP A 28 9.31 -8.90 10.50
C TRP A 28 10.60 -9.73 10.57
N GLN A 29 11.76 -9.10 10.78
CA GLN A 29 13.03 -9.81 11.04
C GLN A 29 12.96 -10.71 12.28
N ALA A 30 12.25 -10.30 13.33
CA ALA A 30 12.07 -11.11 14.52
C ALA A 30 11.17 -12.34 14.30
N HIS A 31 10.22 -12.28 13.36
CA HIS A 31 9.43 -13.44 12.94
C HIS A 31 10.28 -14.45 12.15
N HIS A 32 11.32 -13.98 11.46
CA HIS A 32 12.20 -14.77 10.60
C HIS A 32 13.67 -14.51 10.96
N PRO A 33 14.16 -15.01 12.12
CA PRO A 33 15.53 -14.76 12.57
C PRO A 33 16.60 -15.29 11.60
N GLU A 34 16.20 -16.23 10.74
CA GLU A 34 17.05 -16.80 9.70
C GLU A 34 17.17 -15.91 8.44
N TRP A 35 16.29 -14.95 8.20
CA TRP A 35 16.36 -14.02 7.07
C TRP A 35 17.29 -12.85 7.38
N GLN A 36 17.81 -12.21 6.33
CA GLN A 36 18.50 -10.92 6.43
C GLN A 36 17.65 -9.86 5.73
N ILE A 37 17.00 -9.00 6.51
CA ILE A 37 16.12 -7.95 6.01
C ILE A 37 16.82 -6.60 6.08
N HIS A 38 17.00 -5.96 4.93
CA HIS A 38 17.47 -4.59 4.80
C HIS A 38 16.32 -3.69 4.39
N VAL A 39 16.33 -2.43 4.82
CA VAL A 39 15.31 -1.45 4.49
C VAL A 39 15.92 -0.34 3.66
N CYS A 40 15.21 0.06 2.61
CA CYS A 40 15.48 1.30 1.90
C CYS A 40 14.16 1.99 1.52
N PHE A 41 14.27 3.21 1.03
CA PHE A 41 13.13 4.04 0.71
C PHE A 41 13.26 4.62 -0.70
N ILE A 42 12.11 4.89 -1.31
CA ILE A 42 12.09 5.57 -2.61
C ILE A 42 12.48 7.03 -2.43
N GLU A 43 11.94 7.70 -1.40
CA GLU A 43 12.17 9.12 -1.15
C GLU A 43 12.15 9.45 0.35
N PHE A 44 12.55 10.66 0.72
CA PHE A 44 12.44 11.23 2.09
C PHE A 44 13.05 10.38 3.22
N SER A 45 14.19 9.75 2.97
CA SER A 45 14.95 8.99 3.96
C SER A 45 16.45 9.05 3.67
N GLU A 46 17.27 8.66 4.63
CA GLU A 46 18.72 8.60 4.48
C GLU A 46 19.18 7.45 3.58
N VAL A 47 18.52 6.29 3.67
CA VAL A 47 18.84 5.10 2.86
C VAL A 47 17.86 5.03 1.68
N LEU A 48 18.28 5.60 0.56
CA LEU A 48 17.54 5.53 -0.70
C LEU A 48 17.85 4.23 -1.47
N LEU A 49 17.15 4.02 -2.59
CA LEU A 49 17.18 2.81 -3.40
C LEU A 49 18.62 2.33 -3.72
N ASP A 50 19.47 3.18 -4.30
CA ASP A 50 20.82 2.76 -4.68
C ASP A 50 21.67 2.29 -3.49
N ALA A 51 21.63 3.04 -2.38
CA ALA A 51 22.33 2.66 -1.16
C ALA A 51 21.77 1.34 -0.58
N GLY A 52 20.46 1.14 -0.65
CA GLY A 52 19.80 -0.09 -0.22
C GLY A 52 20.21 -1.30 -1.07
N PHE A 53 20.22 -1.15 -2.38
CA PHE A 53 20.69 -2.20 -3.31
C PHE A 53 22.15 -2.58 -3.05
N ASP A 54 23.02 -1.58 -2.91
CA ASP A 54 24.45 -1.79 -2.66
C ASP A 54 24.70 -2.45 -1.29
N LEU A 55 23.88 -2.10 -0.27
CA LEU A 55 23.97 -2.73 1.06
C LEU A 55 23.55 -4.21 1.00
N ALA A 56 22.43 -4.53 0.36
CA ALA A 56 21.96 -5.89 0.24
C ALA A 56 22.92 -6.77 -0.60
N ALA A 57 23.47 -6.22 -1.70
CA ALA A 57 24.43 -6.90 -2.57
C ALA A 57 25.74 -7.30 -1.86
N LYS A 58 26.20 -6.50 -0.89
CA LYS A 58 27.39 -6.83 -0.07
C LYS A 58 27.17 -8.01 0.87
N LYS A 59 25.93 -8.35 1.17
CA LYS A 59 25.57 -9.37 2.18
C LYS A 59 25.18 -10.70 1.59
N SER A 60 24.71 -10.74 0.33
CA SER A 60 24.24 -11.96 -0.31
C SER A 60 24.43 -11.93 -1.82
N LYS A 61 24.53 -13.10 -2.43
CA LYS A 61 24.56 -13.28 -3.89
C LYS A 61 23.16 -13.35 -4.53
N LYS A 62 22.11 -13.46 -3.71
CA LYS A 62 20.71 -13.42 -4.14
C LYS A 62 19.97 -12.41 -3.28
N VAL A 63 19.32 -11.43 -3.89
CA VAL A 63 18.56 -10.36 -3.22
C VAL A 63 17.14 -10.37 -3.73
N ILE A 64 16.18 -10.57 -2.81
CA ILE A 64 14.74 -10.45 -3.11
C ILE A 64 14.30 -9.04 -2.74
N VAL A 65 13.89 -8.27 -3.74
CA VAL A 65 13.43 -6.89 -3.59
C VAL A 65 11.93 -6.87 -3.39
N VAL A 66 11.48 -6.48 -2.21
CA VAL A 66 10.07 -6.56 -1.81
C VAL A 66 9.48 -5.15 -1.60
N PRO A 67 8.58 -4.68 -2.46
CA PRO A 67 7.94 -3.38 -2.29
C PRO A 67 6.86 -3.45 -1.19
N LEU A 68 7.06 -2.70 -0.11
CA LEU A 68 6.06 -2.51 0.95
C LEU A 68 5.08 -1.41 0.53
N ILE A 69 4.32 -1.70 -0.51
CA ILE A 69 3.42 -0.76 -1.21
C ILE A 69 2.10 -1.48 -1.52
N LEU A 70 0.96 -0.81 -1.24
CA LEU A 70 -0.36 -1.39 -1.47
C LEU A 70 -0.70 -1.48 -2.96
N ASN A 71 -0.55 -0.39 -3.72
CA ASN A 71 -0.98 -0.33 -5.11
C ASN A 71 0.19 0.06 -6.02
N ALA A 72 0.40 -0.69 -7.09
CA ALA A 72 1.44 -0.42 -8.07
C ALA A 72 1.09 0.79 -8.95
N ALA A 73 1.88 1.85 -8.82
CA ALA A 73 1.87 3.03 -9.66
C ALA A 73 3.31 3.33 -10.13
N GLY A 74 3.61 4.55 -10.58
CA GLY A 74 4.89 4.91 -11.16
C GLY A 74 6.12 4.45 -10.36
N HIS A 75 6.12 4.59 -9.04
CA HIS A 75 7.24 4.15 -8.20
C HIS A 75 7.53 2.64 -8.34
N VAL A 76 6.48 1.81 -8.28
CA VAL A 76 6.61 0.34 -8.39
C VAL A 76 6.92 -0.10 -9.82
N LYS A 77 6.33 0.59 -10.82
CA LYS A 77 6.39 0.18 -12.23
C LYS A 77 7.55 0.77 -13.00
N MET A 78 8.16 1.86 -12.52
CA MET A 78 9.22 2.57 -13.22
C MET A 78 10.46 2.77 -12.34
N GLU A 79 10.33 3.42 -11.19
CA GLU A 79 11.44 3.91 -10.39
C GLU A 79 12.22 2.76 -9.74
N ILE A 80 11.56 1.85 -9.02
CA ILE A 80 12.22 0.68 -8.44
C ILE A 80 12.85 -0.19 -9.54
N PRO A 81 12.16 -0.53 -10.65
CA PRO A 81 12.76 -1.27 -11.77
C PRO A 81 13.97 -0.59 -12.41
N GLU A 82 13.98 0.74 -12.53
CA GLU A 82 15.13 1.47 -13.06
C GLU A 82 16.36 1.32 -12.15
N HIS A 83 16.21 1.57 -10.86
CA HIS A 83 17.30 1.38 -9.87
C HIS A 83 17.74 -0.08 -9.79
N LEU A 84 16.82 -1.03 -9.90
CA LEU A 84 17.11 -2.46 -9.98
C LEU A 84 18.00 -2.79 -11.20
N ALA A 85 17.68 -2.25 -12.37
CA ALA A 85 18.48 -2.44 -13.58
C ALA A 85 19.89 -1.85 -13.44
N GLN A 86 20.01 -0.71 -12.77
CA GLN A 86 21.31 -0.09 -12.45
C GLN A 86 22.09 -0.93 -11.42
N ALA A 87 21.41 -1.46 -10.38
CA ALA A 87 22.03 -2.34 -9.39
C ALA A 87 22.59 -3.63 -10.02
N ARG A 88 21.86 -4.24 -10.96
CA ARG A 88 22.35 -5.40 -11.73
C ARG A 88 23.63 -5.10 -12.51
N LYS A 89 23.77 -3.88 -13.06
CA LYS A 89 25.00 -3.45 -13.75
C LYS A 89 26.16 -3.25 -12.77
N ARG A 90 25.89 -2.67 -11.57
CA ARG A 90 26.91 -2.46 -10.54
C ARG A 90 27.39 -3.75 -9.87
N HIS A 91 26.50 -4.72 -9.76
CA HIS A 91 26.73 -5.99 -9.05
C HIS A 91 26.41 -7.20 -9.94
N PRO A 92 27.21 -7.46 -11.01
CA PRO A 92 26.90 -8.50 -11.99
C PRO A 92 26.92 -9.92 -11.42
N ASP A 93 27.56 -10.13 -10.27
CA ASP A 93 27.62 -11.41 -9.55
C ASP A 93 26.48 -11.63 -8.56
N VAL A 94 25.51 -10.70 -8.49
CA VAL A 94 24.37 -10.76 -7.58
C VAL A 94 23.07 -10.91 -8.38
N GLU A 95 22.30 -11.92 -8.04
CA GLU A 95 20.96 -12.13 -8.57
C GLU A 95 19.96 -11.24 -7.83
N PHE A 96 19.33 -10.32 -8.53
CA PHE A 96 18.23 -9.50 -7.98
C PHE A 96 16.89 -9.97 -8.55
N ILE A 97 15.96 -10.32 -7.66
CA ILE A 97 14.61 -10.74 -8.02
C ILE A 97 13.62 -9.74 -7.45
N TYR A 98 12.68 -9.28 -8.26
CA TYR A 98 11.69 -8.27 -7.87
C TYR A 98 10.34 -8.92 -7.55
N ALA A 99 9.87 -8.76 -6.31
CA ALA A 99 8.60 -9.24 -5.87
C ALA A 99 7.44 -8.32 -6.27
N ARG A 100 6.23 -8.88 -6.38
CA ARG A 100 5.03 -8.09 -6.58
C ARG A 100 4.69 -7.26 -5.33
N HIS A 101 4.02 -6.13 -5.54
CA HIS A 101 3.43 -5.32 -4.47
C HIS A 101 2.31 -6.08 -3.75
N LEU A 102 1.79 -5.53 -2.65
CA LEU A 102 0.77 -6.19 -1.83
C LEU A 102 -0.55 -6.41 -2.59
N GLY A 103 -1.07 -5.37 -3.26
CA GLY A 103 -2.30 -5.42 -4.05
C GLY A 103 -3.56 -5.66 -3.23
N ALA A 104 -4.70 -5.73 -3.92
CA ALA A 104 -5.94 -6.18 -3.32
C ALA A 104 -5.89 -7.71 -3.13
N SER A 105 -5.99 -8.17 -1.89
CA SER A 105 -5.93 -9.58 -1.49
C SER A 105 -6.97 -9.89 -0.42
N THR A 106 -7.21 -11.18 -0.18
CA THR A 106 -8.09 -11.65 0.90
C THR A 106 -7.60 -11.22 2.29
N GLY A 107 -6.28 -11.15 2.49
CA GLY A 107 -5.67 -10.62 3.72
C GLY A 107 -6.04 -9.15 3.94
N ILE A 108 -5.85 -8.30 2.93
CA ILE A 108 -6.23 -6.88 2.98
C ILE A 108 -7.74 -6.72 3.20
N LEU A 109 -8.57 -7.55 2.56
CA LEU A 109 -10.02 -7.54 2.79
C LEU A 109 -10.36 -7.89 4.24
N SER A 110 -9.68 -8.86 4.84
CA SER A 110 -9.87 -9.25 6.24
C SER A 110 -9.53 -8.11 7.20
N ILE A 111 -8.45 -7.34 6.94
CA ILE A 111 -8.12 -6.13 7.70
C ILE A 111 -9.23 -5.09 7.59
N LEU A 112 -9.72 -4.81 6.37
CA LEU A 112 -10.80 -3.84 6.16
C LEU A 112 -12.10 -4.25 6.84
N LYS A 113 -12.49 -5.52 6.78
CA LYS A 113 -13.67 -6.05 7.48
C LYS A 113 -13.54 -5.85 8.99
N ARG A 114 -12.41 -6.21 9.56
CA ARG A 114 -12.12 -6.02 10.99
C ARG A 114 -12.09 -4.53 11.37
N SER A 115 -11.52 -3.68 10.51
CA SER A 115 -11.53 -2.22 10.69
C SER A 115 -12.96 -1.67 10.65
N LEU A 116 -13.80 -2.13 9.71
CA LEU A 116 -15.21 -1.74 9.61
C LEU A 116 -15.98 -2.13 10.89
N GLN A 117 -15.82 -3.36 11.38
CA GLN A 117 -16.46 -3.80 12.63
C GLN A 117 -16.06 -2.91 13.81
N LYS A 118 -14.76 -2.62 13.96
CA LYS A 118 -14.23 -1.72 15.01
C LYS A 118 -14.77 -0.28 14.86
N THR A 119 -14.99 0.15 13.63
CA THR A 119 -15.47 1.50 13.30
C THR A 119 -16.96 1.61 13.56
N MET A 120 -17.74 0.60 13.17
CA MET A 120 -19.17 0.49 13.48
C MET A 120 -19.44 0.48 14.99
N ALA A 121 -18.62 -0.23 15.76
CA ALA A 121 -18.77 -0.31 17.22
C ALA A 121 -18.57 1.04 17.95
N LYS A 122 -18.10 2.09 17.27
CA LYS A 122 -18.00 3.46 17.83
C LYS A 122 -19.25 4.31 17.56
N ILE A 123 -20.15 3.82 16.72
CA ILE A 123 -21.41 4.49 16.38
C ILE A 123 -22.48 4.02 17.37
N ASP A 124 -23.26 4.96 17.88
CA ASP A 124 -24.43 4.63 18.68
C ASP A 124 -25.53 4.05 17.79
N MET A 125 -26.08 2.88 18.17
CA MET A 125 -27.04 2.11 17.38
C MET A 125 -26.61 1.90 15.91
N PRO A 126 -25.53 1.18 15.66
CA PRO A 126 -25.01 0.98 14.31
C PRO A 126 -25.97 0.10 13.48
N ASP A 127 -26.33 0.60 12.29
CA ASP A 127 -27.16 -0.12 11.32
C ASP A 127 -26.49 -0.16 9.95
N PRO A 128 -26.11 -1.35 9.43
CA PRO A 128 -25.48 -1.47 8.13
C PRO A 128 -26.30 -0.89 6.96
N LYS A 129 -27.63 -0.89 7.06
CA LYS A 129 -28.51 -0.37 5.99
C LYS A 129 -28.48 1.14 5.88
N THR A 130 -28.25 1.83 6.99
CA THR A 130 -28.18 3.31 7.04
C THR A 130 -26.75 3.82 7.20
N THR A 131 -25.77 2.91 7.28
CA THR A 131 -24.35 3.24 7.34
C THR A 131 -23.70 3.10 5.97
N GLY A 132 -23.28 4.22 5.38
CA GLY A 132 -22.42 4.22 4.23
C GLY A 132 -20.95 3.96 4.63
N VAL A 133 -20.24 3.25 3.79
CA VAL A 133 -18.81 2.96 3.98
C VAL A 133 -18.00 3.64 2.88
N ILE A 134 -16.88 4.26 3.23
CA ILE A 134 -15.96 4.89 2.28
C ILE A 134 -14.57 4.29 2.48
N VAL A 135 -14.07 3.54 1.49
CA VAL A 135 -12.67 3.12 1.41
C VAL A 135 -11.86 4.29 0.85
N LEU A 136 -10.98 4.85 1.68
CA LEU A 136 -10.27 6.09 1.38
C LEU A 136 -8.81 5.81 1.02
N GLY A 137 -8.48 5.87 -0.27
CA GLY A 137 -7.13 5.71 -0.79
C GLY A 137 -6.39 7.04 -0.98
N ARG A 138 -5.10 6.95 -1.33
CA ARG A 138 -4.26 8.11 -1.67
C ARG A 138 -4.71 8.76 -2.98
N GLY A 139 -5.03 7.94 -3.97
CA GLY A 139 -5.19 8.32 -5.35
C GLY A 139 -3.87 8.31 -6.14
N SER A 140 -4.00 8.10 -7.43
CA SER A 140 -2.88 8.02 -8.37
C SER A 140 -3.30 8.58 -9.74
N SER A 141 -2.33 9.00 -10.56
CA SER A 141 -2.51 9.22 -11.99
C SER A 141 -2.67 7.90 -12.76
N ASP A 142 -2.26 6.79 -12.17
CA ASP A 142 -2.42 5.45 -12.74
C ASP A 142 -3.83 4.90 -12.44
N LYS A 143 -4.61 4.71 -13.49
CA LYS A 143 -5.98 4.16 -13.40
C LYS A 143 -6.03 2.74 -12.83
N VAL A 144 -4.98 1.93 -13.05
CA VAL A 144 -4.92 0.55 -12.53
C VAL A 144 -4.76 0.58 -11.01
N ALA A 145 -3.87 1.43 -10.48
CA ALA A 145 -3.70 1.62 -9.05
C ALA A 145 -5.00 2.12 -8.36
N ASN A 146 -5.74 3.01 -9.01
CA ASN A 146 -7.05 3.45 -8.51
C ASN A 146 -8.10 2.33 -8.61
N GLY A 147 -8.01 1.49 -9.64
CA GLY A 147 -8.86 0.32 -9.83
C GLY A 147 -8.71 -0.73 -8.72
N GLU A 148 -7.50 -0.89 -8.13
CA GLU A 148 -7.29 -1.79 -7.00
C GLU A 148 -8.07 -1.34 -5.75
N VAL A 149 -8.20 -0.03 -5.52
CA VAL A 149 -9.05 0.50 -4.44
C VAL A 149 -10.54 0.21 -4.70
N ALA A 150 -10.98 0.33 -5.94
CA ALA A 150 -12.36 0.02 -6.33
C ALA A 150 -12.65 -1.50 -6.19
N LYS A 151 -11.70 -2.34 -6.58
CA LYS A 151 -11.77 -3.80 -6.45
C LYS A 151 -11.95 -4.23 -4.99
N ILE A 152 -11.12 -3.72 -4.08
CA ILE A 152 -11.21 -4.09 -2.66
C ILE A 152 -12.49 -3.54 -2.01
N ALA A 153 -12.95 -2.35 -2.41
CA ALA A 153 -14.22 -1.80 -1.96
C ALA A 153 -15.41 -2.65 -2.44
N ARG A 154 -15.35 -3.16 -3.69
CA ARG A 154 -16.36 -4.08 -4.20
C ARG A 154 -16.38 -5.40 -3.43
N TRP A 155 -15.22 -5.98 -3.12
CA TRP A 155 -15.15 -7.19 -2.31
C TRP A 155 -15.71 -6.98 -0.90
N LEU A 156 -15.40 -5.81 -0.29
CA LEU A 156 -15.94 -5.45 1.03
C LEU A 156 -17.47 -5.36 0.99
N TRP A 157 -18.03 -4.81 -0.09
CA TRP A 157 -19.48 -4.71 -0.28
C TRP A 157 -20.13 -6.10 -0.42
N GLU A 158 -19.53 -7.02 -1.19
CA GLU A 158 -20.04 -8.38 -1.37
C GLU A 158 -20.08 -9.19 -0.05
N GLU A 159 -19.15 -8.89 0.87
CA GLU A 159 -19.00 -9.65 2.12
C GLU A 159 -19.62 -8.95 3.34
N THR A 160 -20.32 -7.84 3.15
CA THR A 160 -20.97 -7.09 4.22
C THR A 160 -22.45 -6.81 3.88
N GLN A 161 -23.23 -6.35 4.87
CA GLN A 161 -24.63 -6.04 4.67
C GLN A 161 -24.89 -4.56 4.40
N HIS A 162 -23.85 -3.78 4.11
CA HIS A 162 -23.96 -2.36 3.81
C HIS A 162 -24.56 -2.14 2.43
N GLU A 163 -25.57 -1.27 2.33
CA GLU A 163 -26.16 -0.92 1.03
C GLU A 163 -25.24 -0.09 0.16
N LEU A 164 -24.35 0.69 0.78
CA LEU A 164 -23.48 1.62 0.08
C LEU A 164 -22.04 1.53 0.57
N VAL A 165 -21.18 1.01 -0.29
CA VAL A 165 -19.71 1.04 -0.11
C VAL A 165 -19.10 1.78 -1.29
N ASP A 166 -18.49 2.91 -1.01
CA ASP A 166 -17.89 3.81 -1.98
C ASP A 166 -16.37 3.86 -1.84
N ILE A 167 -15.73 4.45 -2.84
CA ILE A 167 -14.32 4.83 -2.78
C ILE A 167 -14.18 6.35 -2.74
N ALA A 168 -13.12 6.82 -2.09
CA ALA A 168 -12.67 8.20 -2.19
C ALA A 168 -11.15 8.28 -2.16
N PHE A 169 -10.61 9.45 -2.54
CA PHE A 169 -9.17 9.68 -2.60
C PHE A 169 -8.80 10.99 -1.90
N THR A 170 -7.69 10.96 -1.17
CA THR A 170 -7.17 12.16 -0.49
C THR A 170 -6.49 13.13 -1.43
N GLY A 171 -6.05 12.68 -2.62
CA GLY A 171 -5.35 13.49 -3.59
C GLY A 171 -5.41 12.93 -5.02
N ILE A 172 -4.80 13.63 -5.95
CA ILE A 172 -4.48 13.25 -7.34
C ILE A 172 -5.72 12.96 -8.20
N THR A 173 -6.63 12.07 -7.79
CA THR A 173 -7.83 11.66 -8.56
C THR A 173 -9.14 11.91 -7.79
N PHE A 174 -10.26 11.54 -8.38
CA PHE A 174 -11.61 11.72 -7.84
C PHE A 174 -12.33 10.37 -7.68
N PRO A 175 -13.41 10.31 -6.84
CA PRO A 175 -13.97 11.38 -6.02
C PRO A 175 -13.09 11.74 -4.81
N ARG A 176 -13.16 13.00 -4.36
CA ARG A 176 -12.57 13.42 -3.08
C ARG A 176 -13.47 12.96 -1.92
N LEU A 177 -12.91 12.90 -0.72
CA LEU A 177 -13.62 12.44 0.47
C LEU A 177 -14.92 13.24 0.70
N GLU A 178 -14.86 14.56 0.60
CA GLU A 178 -16.00 15.46 0.77
C GLU A 178 -17.11 15.18 -0.24
N SER A 179 -16.73 14.92 -1.49
CA SER A 179 -17.71 14.59 -2.56
C SER A 179 -18.38 13.24 -2.34
N ALA A 180 -17.63 12.24 -1.87
CA ALA A 180 -18.17 10.92 -1.55
C ALA A 180 -19.13 10.99 -0.35
N VAL A 181 -18.76 11.71 0.71
CA VAL A 181 -19.64 11.96 1.87
C VAL A 181 -20.91 12.66 1.44
N GLN A 182 -20.81 13.77 0.69
CA GLN A 182 -21.98 14.50 0.20
C GLN A 182 -22.94 13.61 -0.59
N ARG A 183 -22.39 12.72 -1.44
CA ARG A 183 -23.17 11.76 -2.22
C ARG A 183 -23.91 10.78 -1.31
N GLN A 184 -23.23 10.19 -0.32
CA GLN A 184 -23.83 9.25 0.61
C GLN A 184 -24.92 9.90 1.47
N VAL A 185 -24.70 11.12 1.94
CA VAL A 185 -25.74 11.89 2.68
C VAL A 185 -26.97 12.15 1.81
N LYS A 186 -26.77 12.53 0.53
CA LYS A 186 -27.89 12.72 -0.42
C LYS A 186 -28.67 11.43 -0.71
N LEU A 187 -28.01 10.27 -0.61
CA LEU A 187 -28.62 8.95 -0.76
C LEU A 187 -29.30 8.46 0.54
N GLY A 188 -29.32 9.27 1.59
CA GLY A 188 -30.04 8.97 2.83
C GLY A 188 -29.21 8.27 3.91
N MET A 189 -27.88 8.17 3.74
CA MET A 189 -27.03 7.61 4.80
C MET A 189 -26.99 8.56 6.00
N THR A 190 -27.32 8.03 7.17
CA THR A 190 -27.34 8.76 8.45
C THR A 190 -26.08 8.47 9.27
N GLN A 191 -25.34 7.45 8.89
CA GLN A 191 -24.09 7.02 9.49
C GLN A 191 -23.04 6.83 8.39
N ILE A 192 -21.78 7.21 8.63
CA ILE A 192 -20.70 7.06 7.65
C ILE A 192 -19.45 6.57 8.33
N CYS A 193 -18.95 5.40 7.89
CA CYS A 193 -17.66 4.83 8.25
C CYS A 193 -16.62 5.13 7.19
N ILE A 194 -15.52 5.81 7.56
CA ILE A 194 -14.39 6.07 6.69
C ILE A 194 -13.25 5.12 7.05
N LEU A 195 -12.80 4.34 6.07
CA LEU A 195 -11.74 3.32 6.22
C LEU A 195 -10.50 3.76 5.45
N PRO A 196 -9.44 4.27 6.12
CA PRO A 196 -8.18 4.61 5.48
C PRO A 196 -7.51 3.37 4.89
N TYR A 197 -7.22 3.42 3.59
CA TYR A 197 -6.49 2.38 2.84
C TYR A 197 -5.01 2.78 2.74
N TYR A 198 -4.32 2.68 3.89
CA TYR A 198 -2.92 3.09 4.07
C TYR A 198 -2.18 2.10 4.97
N LEU A 199 -0.89 1.87 4.70
CA LEU A 199 -0.07 0.99 5.52
C LEU A 199 0.36 1.64 6.83
N PHE A 200 0.91 2.85 6.77
CA PHE A 200 1.55 3.52 7.91
C PHE A 200 1.08 4.96 8.04
N THR A 201 1.46 5.59 9.15
CA THR A 201 1.22 7.00 9.41
C THR A 201 1.97 7.92 8.43
N GLY A 202 1.66 9.20 8.45
CA GLY A 202 2.29 10.21 7.64
C GLY A 202 1.39 11.42 7.43
N THR A 203 1.86 12.39 6.66
CA THR A 203 1.17 13.66 6.40
C THR A 203 -0.25 13.49 5.86
N LEU A 204 -0.51 12.38 5.12
CA LEU A 204 -1.86 12.11 4.58
C LEU A 204 -2.82 11.62 5.67
N ILE A 205 -2.36 10.83 6.64
CA ILE A 205 -3.17 10.39 7.78
C ILE A 205 -3.56 11.60 8.64
N GLU A 206 -2.64 12.55 8.87
CA GLU A 206 -2.95 13.80 9.56
C GLU A 206 -3.97 14.65 8.79
N ARG A 207 -3.85 14.71 7.46
CA ARG A 207 -4.84 15.38 6.60
C ARG A 207 -6.21 14.74 6.73
N ILE A 208 -6.31 13.41 6.71
CA ILE A 208 -7.56 12.67 6.87
C ILE A 208 -8.21 13.02 8.21
N ALA A 209 -7.45 13.09 9.30
CA ALA A 209 -7.98 13.46 10.60
C ALA A 209 -8.59 14.87 10.60
N ARG A 210 -7.94 15.85 9.95
CA ARG A 210 -8.49 17.20 9.80
C ARG A 210 -9.74 17.24 8.92
N GLN A 211 -9.74 16.52 7.77
CA GLN A 211 -10.92 16.41 6.90
C GLN A 211 -12.09 15.77 7.63
N PHE A 212 -11.83 14.74 8.42
CA PHE A 212 -12.84 14.05 9.24
C PHE A 212 -13.49 15.02 10.25
N ALA A 213 -12.71 15.78 11.00
CA ALA A 213 -13.22 16.77 11.94
C ALA A 213 -14.09 17.84 11.25
N ASN A 214 -13.67 18.32 10.06
CA ASN A 214 -14.45 19.26 9.27
C ASN A 214 -15.78 18.65 8.80
N LEU A 215 -15.79 17.41 8.37
CA LEU A 215 -17.01 16.71 7.93
C LEU A 215 -18.01 16.55 9.06
N GLN A 216 -17.55 16.20 10.28
CA GLN A 216 -18.42 16.15 11.47
C GLN A 216 -19.07 17.50 11.76
N SER A 217 -18.35 18.59 11.57
CA SER A 217 -18.88 19.96 11.76
C SER A 217 -19.87 20.36 10.67
N LEU A 218 -19.63 19.94 9.41
CA LEU A 218 -20.49 20.27 8.26
C LEU A 218 -21.80 19.46 8.22
N TYR A 219 -21.81 18.26 8.79
CA TYR A 219 -22.94 17.35 8.79
C TYR A 219 -23.26 16.87 10.22
N PRO A 220 -23.71 17.78 11.14
CA PRO A 220 -23.95 17.43 12.54
C PRO A 220 -25.06 16.38 12.74
N GLN A 221 -25.91 16.19 11.72
CA GLN A 221 -26.98 15.18 11.71
C GLN A 221 -26.51 13.78 11.33
N VAL A 222 -25.23 13.62 10.90
CA VAL A 222 -24.66 12.35 10.46
C VAL A 222 -23.68 11.84 11.51
N SER A 223 -23.81 10.58 11.89
CA SER A 223 -22.83 9.94 12.77
C SER A 223 -21.62 9.45 11.98
N PHE A 224 -20.46 10.04 12.23
CA PHE A 224 -19.23 9.67 11.56
C PHE A 224 -18.31 8.81 12.44
N SER A 225 -17.68 7.82 11.84
CA SER A 225 -16.60 7.08 12.47
C SER A 225 -15.42 6.87 11.53
N LEU A 226 -14.21 7.05 12.06
CA LEU A 226 -12.96 6.92 11.31
C LEU A 226 -12.19 5.68 11.79
N GLY A 227 -11.83 4.82 10.84
CA GLY A 227 -10.93 3.70 11.02
C GLY A 227 -9.47 4.16 11.15
N LYS A 228 -8.61 3.24 11.57
CA LYS A 228 -7.16 3.43 11.56
C LYS A 228 -6.58 2.94 10.24
N TYR A 229 -5.36 3.40 9.91
CA TYR A 229 -4.53 2.76 8.88
C TYR A 229 -4.10 1.35 9.33
N PHE A 230 -3.58 0.53 8.42
CA PHE A 230 -3.34 -0.90 8.67
C PHE A 230 -2.25 -1.14 9.73
N GLY A 231 -1.11 -0.47 9.61
CA GLY A 231 -0.02 -0.63 10.56
C GLY A 231 0.54 -2.07 10.56
N PHE A 232 0.66 -2.63 11.75
CA PHE A 232 1.32 -3.91 12.01
C PHE A 232 0.34 -5.10 12.02
N GLU A 233 -0.64 -5.09 11.13
CA GLU A 233 -1.60 -6.19 11.04
C GLU A 233 -0.92 -7.47 10.54
N PRO A 234 -1.23 -8.64 11.13
CA PRO A 234 -0.53 -9.90 10.82
C PRO A 234 -0.68 -10.32 9.34
N GLU A 235 -1.76 -9.94 8.69
CA GLU A 235 -1.99 -10.23 7.28
C GLU A 235 -1.01 -9.50 6.35
N ILE A 236 -0.43 -8.36 6.79
CA ILE A 236 0.61 -7.68 6.00
C ILE A 236 1.90 -8.50 6.03
N TYR A 237 2.31 -9.01 7.20
CA TYR A 237 3.46 -9.90 7.31
C TYR A 237 3.26 -11.17 6.49
N ALA A 238 2.10 -11.82 6.62
CA ALA A 238 1.78 -13.03 5.87
C ALA A 238 1.82 -12.80 4.34
N ALA A 239 1.34 -11.65 3.87
CA ALA A 239 1.43 -11.30 2.45
C ALA A 239 2.89 -11.10 1.99
N LEU A 240 3.76 -10.50 2.82
CA LEU A 240 5.18 -10.38 2.49
C LEU A 240 5.90 -11.72 2.54
N ASP A 241 5.58 -12.57 3.52
CA ASP A 241 6.11 -13.95 3.59
C ASP A 241 5.78 -14.73 2.31
N GLU A 242 4.52 -14.67 1.86
CA GLU A 242 4.09 -15.29 0.61
C GLU A 242 4.92 -14.78 -0.58
N ARG A 243 5.15 -13.46 -0.69
CA ARG A 243 5.96 -12.85 -1.78
C ARG A 243 7.41 -13.33 -1.76
N VAL A 244 8.00 -13.50 -0.58
CA VAL A 244 9.37 -14.01 -0.46
C VAL A 244 9.43 -15.50 -0.81
N LEU A 245 8.54 -16.31 -0.21
CA LEU A 245 8.55 -17.75 -0.39
C LEU A 245 8.25 -18.18 -1.84
N GLU A 246 7.34 -17.48 -2.53
CA GLU A 246 7.09 -17.69 -3.96
C GLU A 246 8.38 -17.56 -4.81
N LEU A 247 9.33 -16.71 -4.38
CA LEU A 247 10.55 -16.39 -5.14
C LEU A 247 11.78 -17.17 -4.68
N VAL A 248 11.79 -17.73 -3.47
CA VAL A 248 12.90 -18.55 -2.98
C VAL A 248 12.99 -19.85 -3.76
N ASP A 249 11.85 -20.51 -4.00
CA ASP A 249 11.76 -21.84 -4.59
C ASP A 249 11.49 -21.83 -6.10
N ALA A 250 11.27 -20.66 -6.69
CA ALA A 250 10.87 -20.56 -8.07
C ALA A 250 12.04 -20.79 -9.04
N LYS A 251 11.84 -21.78 -9.92
CA LYS A 251 12.67 -21.99 -11.13
C LYS A 251 12.19 -21.18 -12.34
N GLN A 252 11.24 -20.28 -12.16
CA GLN A 252 10.62 -19.50 -13.24
C GLN A 252 11.26 -18.13 -13.34
N GLU A 253 11.49 -17.66 -14.56
CA GLU A 253 11.75 -16.24 -14.83
C GLU A 253 10.53 -15.44 -14.37
N HIS A 254 10.72 -14.59 -13.37
CA HIS A 254 9.64 -13.75 -12.89
C HIS A 254 9.51 -12.51 -13.76
N MET A 255 8.32 -12.32 -14.30
CA MET A 255 7.98 -11.06 -14.93
C MET A 255 7.91 -9.96 -13.88
N MET A 256 8.56 -8.83 -14.15
CA MET A 256 8.43 -7.64 -13.33
C MET A 256 7.02 -7.04 -13.49
N GLU A 257 6.55 -6.32 -12.48
CA GLU A 257 5.24 -5.63 -12.51
C GLU A 257 5.05 -4.72 -13.74
N CYS A 258 6.15 -4.20 -14.31
CA CYS A 258 6.12 -3.35 -15.50
C CYS A 258 6.17 -4.12 -16.82
N ASP A 259 6.36 -5.44 -16.81
CA ASP A 259 6.44 -6.22 -18.06
C ASP A 259 5.08 -6.22 -18.79
N GLY A 260 5.11 -5.83 -20.06
CA GLY A 260 3.90 -5.68 -20.88
C GLY A 260 3.00 -4.51 -20.50
N CYS A 261 3.35 -3.66 -19.52
CA CYS A 261 2.58 -2.48 -19.19
C CYS A 261 2.97 -1.26 -20.06
N HIS A 262 2.06 -0.31 -20.17
CA HIS A 262 2.28 0.87 -21.00
C HIS A 262 3.37 1.82 -20.48
N TYR A 263 3.67 1.79 -19.18
CA TYR A 263 4.78 2.54 -18.59
C TYR A 263 6.14 2.10 -19.12
N ARG A 264 6.30 0.82 -19.43
CA ARG A 264 7.53 0.31 -20.08
C ARG A 264 7.74 0.94 -21.45
N GLN A 265 6.66 1.09 -22.24
CA GLN A 265 6.73 1.75 -23.54
C GLN A 265 7.13 3.23 -23.40
N ILE A 266 6.50 3.95 -22.46
CA ILE A 266 6.85 5.34 -22.13
C ILE A 266 8.30 5.46 -21.68
N ALA A 267 8.77 4.57 -20.83
CA ALA A 267 10.15 4.57 -20.35
C ALA A 267 11.15 4.35 -21.51
N GLN A 268 10.84 3.48 -22.45
CA GLN A 268 11.65 3.25 -23.65
C GLN A 268 11.68 4.48 -24.57
N GLU A 269 10.54 5.14 -24.78
CA GLU A 269 10.42 6.36 -25.59
C GLU A 269 11.17 7.55 -24.99
N HIS A 270 11.25 7.63 -23.66
CA HIS A 270 11.97 8.70 -22.94
C HIS A 270 13.43 8.36 -22.59
N GLY A 271 13.97 7.26 -23.11
CA GLY A 271 15.36 6.87 -22.90
C GLY A 271 15.65 6.24 -21.53
N HIS A 272 14.64 5.93 -20.74
CA HIS A 272 14.74 5.15 -19.51
C HIS A 272 14.66 3.65 -19.86
N GLY A 273 15.72 3.11 -20.45
CA GLY A 273 15.73 1.71 -20.89
C GLY A 273 15.82 0.73 -19.73
N HIS A 274 14.75 0.00 -19.44
CA HIS A 274 14.82 -1.22 -18.66
C HIS A 274 15.43 -2.33 -19.54
N GLN A 275 16.66 -2.69 -19.31
CA GLN A 275 17.24 -3.91 -19.85
C GLN A 275 17.00 -5.04 -18.85
N HIS A 276 16.31 -6.09 -19.28
CA HIS A 276 16.16 -7.36 -18.56
C HIS A 276 17.43 -8.19 -18.62
#